data_51aad493eef141db94a7f5e54cfb97b9
#
_entry.id   51aad493eef141db94a7f5e54cfb97b9
#
_cell.length_a   1.000
_cell.length_b   1.000
_cell.length_c   1.000
_cell.angle_alpha   90.00
_cell.angle_beta   90.00
_cell.angle_gamma   90.00
#
_symmetry.space_group_name_H-M   'P 1'
#
loop_
_entity.id
_entity.type
_entity.pdbx_description
1 polymer ?
#
loop_
_entity_poly.entity_id
_entity_poly.type
_entity_poly.pdbx_seq_one_letter_code
_entity_poly.pdbx_strand_id
1 'polypeptide(L)'
;MAKDSHKETNTKDKSRRSPALALLLVLLIAAAFFMLSDVSFIKSARDAVMQKFGYESVDTETEEPDNGGGTIETPGKGGSDDGVIGGLDAGALPEYNGQHYIKVNGNVPEFPDEVYERAGLIKDGDSWKTSGNLMGTVDSNKLTPYEYYGSLDSLGRCTGAYGCLGEETMPEEGVERGDISSVHPSGWAKAQNWERCHLIAWALSAENANPSNLITGTHYLNYDGMRPLEEEVEHYIWETGNHVLYMAVPWFSGDELVARGVQMTAWSIEDKGEGISFNVYCFNVTPNAEIDYKTGIVTTEEQASQEARLYVVNKRSRVFHYPTCEGAQSISPHNREEVTATRVELTSQGYTPCGACEP
;
A
#
# COMPACT_ATOMS: atom_id res chain seq x y z
N MET A 1 -1.36 61.25 72.90
CA MET A 1 -0.53 61.37 71.68
C MET A 1 -0.57 60.06 70.96
N ALA A 2 -1.39 59.94 69.98
CA ALA A 2 -1.42 58.84 69.07
C ALA A 2 -2.06 59.29 67.73
N LYS A 3 -1.50 58.99 66.66
CA LYS A 3 -1.97 59.33 65.31
C LYS A 3 -2.72 58.20 64.72
N ASP A 4 -3.93 58.47 64.28
CA ASP A 4 -4.71 57.66 63.36
C ASP A 4 -4.04 57.59 61.98
N SER A 5 -4.11 56.41 61.37
CA SER A 5 -3.90 56.25 59.91
C SER A 5 -4.99 55.33 59.34
N HIS A 6 -5.90 55.97 58.63
CA HIS A 6 -6.90 55.28 57.78
C HIS A 6 -6.22 54.48 56.68
N LYS A 7 -6.70 53.26 56.50
CA LYS A 7 -6.38 52.42 55.33
C LYS A 7 -7.67 52.06 54.60
N GLU A 8 -7.87 52.70 53.47
CA GLU A 8 -8.93 52.39 52.51
C GLU A 8 -8.75 50.96 51.95
N THR A 9 -9.77 50.16 52.02
CA THR A 9 -9.85 48.82 51.38
C THR A 9 -10.60 48.96 50.07
N ASN A 10 -9.86 48.79 49.00
CA ASN A 10 -10.38 48.76 47.62
C ASN A 10 -10.87 47.35 47.31
N THR A 11 -12.17 47.11 47.32
CA THR A 11 -12.82 45.85 46.97
C THR A 11 -12.98 45.79 45.45
N LYS A 12 -12.10 45.03 44.76
CA LYS A 12 -12.30 44.60 43.38
C LYS A 12 -13.31 43.45 43.35
N ASP A 13 -14.48 43.75 42.82
CA ASP A 13 -15.53 42.78 42.48
C ASP A 13 -15.03 41.91 41.32
N LYS A 14 -14.70 40.64 41.62
CA LYS A 14 -14.40 39.59 40.64
C LYS A 14 -15.71 38.84 40.33
N SER A 15 -16.39 39.25 39.27
CA SER A 15 -17.45 38.48 38.66
C SER A 15 -16.97 37.02 38.40
N ARG A 16 -17.34 36.09 39.28
CA ARG A 16 -17.14 34.64 39.10
C ARG A 16 -18.12 34.18 38.05
N ARG A 17 -17.66 34.04 36.82
CA ARG A 17 -18.40 33.27 35.80
C ARG A 17 -18.52 31.84 36.29
N SER A 18 -19.75 31.36 36.46
CA SER A 18 -20.06 30.01 36.93
C SER A 18 -19.44 28.96 35.96
N PRO A 19 -18.66 27.98 36.46
CA PRO A 19 -18.11 26.93 35.64
C PRO A 19 -19.19 26.09 34.93
N ALA A 20 -20.41 26.05 35.48
CA ALA A 20 -21.56 25.43 34.86
C ALA A 20 -22.02 26.09 33.57
N LEU A 21 -21.86 27.44 33.44
CA LEU A 21 -22.22 28.15 32.23
C LEU A 21 -21.21 27.91 31.11
N ALA A 22 -19.92 27.75 31.46
CA ALA A 22 -18.88 27.40 30.50
C ALA A 22 -19.05 25.96 29.98
N LEU A 23 -19.40 25.02 30.85
CA LEU A 23 -19.68 23.62 30.45
C LEU A 23 -20.92 23.52 29.54
N LEU A 24 -21.98 24.26 29.86
CA LEU A 24 -23.19 24.30 29.04
C LEU A 24 -22.92 24.89 27.63
N LEU A 25 -22.04 25.89 27.54
CA LEU A 25 -21.65 26.47 26.26
C LEU A 25 -20.83 25.50 25.41
N VAL A 26 -19.92 24.74 26.02
CA VAL A 26 -19.12 23.70 25.35
C VAL A 26 -20.03 22.56 24.84
N LEU A 27 -21.00 22.12 25.65
CA LEU A 27 -21.96 21.08 25.24
C LEU A 27 -22.91 21.56 24.14
N LEU A 28 -23.30 22.83 24.14
CA LEU A 28 -24.12 23.41 23.07
C LEU A 28 -23.32 23.57 21.75
N ILE A 29 -22.02 23.91 21.85
CA ILE A 29 -21.14 23.97 20.68
C ILE A 29 -20.91 22.57 20.12
N ALA A 30 -20.66 21.58 20.94
CA ALA A 30 -20.53 20.18 20.55
C ALA A 30 -21.81 19.63 19.90
N ALA A 31 -22.98 19.90 20.47
CA ALA A 31 -24.27 19.52 19.92
C ALA A 31 -24.59 20.23 18.58
N ALA A 32 -24.20 21.52 18.44
CA ALA A 32 -24.33 22.24 17.17
C ALA A 32 -23.37 21.71 16.09
N PHE A 33 -22.18 21.25 16.49
CA PHE A 33 -21.23 20.56 15.57
C PHE A 33 -21.78 19.23 15.11
N PHE A 34 -22.42 18.47 16.01
CA PHE A 34 -23.04 17.16 15.69
C PHE A 34 -24.30 17.28 14.81
N MET A 35 -25.05 18.40 14.91
CA MET A 35 -26.27 18.63 14.12
C MET A 35 -26.01 19.29 12.77
N LEU A 36 -24.78 19.77 12.52
CA LEU A 36 -24.38 20.47 11.28
C LEU A 36 -23.29 19.72 10.50
N SER A 37 -23.00 18.48 10.87
CA SER A 37 -22.05 17.63 10.13
C SER A 37 -22.73 17.08 8.86
N ASP A 38 -22.91 17.99 7.89
CA ASP A 38 -23.10 17.60 6.50
C ASP A 38 -21.82 16.89 6.05
N VAL A 39 -21.95 15.67 5.54
CA VAL A 39 -20.84 14.83 5.07
C VAL A 39 -19.92 15.59 4.09
N SER A 40 -20.50 16.55 3.35
CA SER A 40 -19.77 17.44 2.45
C SER A 40 -18.77 18.36 3.15
N PHE A 41 -19.03 18.78 4.39
CA PHE A 41 -18.14 19.66 5.15
C PHE A 41 -16.92 18.91 5.70
N ILE A 42 -17.12 17.66 6.14
CA ILE A 42 -16.04 16.79 6.61
C ILE A 42 -15.11 16.46 5.44
N LYS A 43 -15.68 16.16 4.26
CA LYS A 43 -14.92 15.91 3.03
C LYS A 43 -14.08 17.14 2.62
N SER A 44 -14.67 18.34 2.67
CA SER A 44 -13.96 19.60 2.37
C SER A 44 -12.85 19.92 3.38
N ALA A 45 -13.04 19.61 4.67
CA ALA A 45 -12.02 19.79 5.69
C ALA A 45 -10.86 18.79 5.54
N ARG A 46 -11.16 17.54 5.17
CA ARG A 46 -10.18 16.50 4.83
C ARG A 46 -9.33 16.94 3.64
N ASP A 47 -9.97 17.38 2.56
CA ASP A 47 -9.30 17.82 1.34
C ASP A 47 -8.39 19.03 1.60
N ALA A 48 -8.78 19.95 2.48
CA ALA A 48 -7.97 21.09 2.90
C ALA A 48 -6.76 20.70 3.76
N VAL A 49 -6.88 19.65 4.59
CA VAL A 49 -5.77 19.09 5.37
C VAL A 49 -4.81 18.33 4.46
N MET A 50 -5.33 17.50 3.56
CA MET A 50 -4.55 16.75 2.57
C MET A 50 -3.74 17.68 1.66
N GLN A 51 -4.35 18.76 1.18
CA GLN A 51 -3.68 19.79 0.38
C GLN A 51 -2.56 20.54 1.15
N LYS A 52 -2.73 20.73 2.46
CA LYS A 52 -1.73 21.37 3.32
C LYS A 52 -0.48 20.51 3.56
N PHE A 53 -0.62 19.19 3.43
CA PHE A 53 0.47 18.22 3.56
C PHE A 53 1.02 17.71 2.21
N GLY A 54 0.62 18.33 1.08
CA GLY A 54 1.16 18.05 -0.26
C GLY A 54 0.52 16.85 -0.97
N TYR A 55 -0.67 16.41 -0.54
CA TYR A 55 -1.44 15.41 -1.25
C TYR A 55 -2.40 16.09 -2.22
N GLU A 56 -2.13 16.00 -3.52
CA GLU A 56 -3.07 16.45 -4.56
C GLU A 56 -4.21 15.44 -4.68
N SER A 57 -5.45 15.92 -4.48
CA SER A 57 -6.64 15.15 -4.82
C SER A 57 -6.73 15.01 -6.34
N VAL A 58 -6.69 13.80 -6.85
CA VAL A 58 -6.98 13.52 -8.25
C VAL A 58 -8.48 13.64 -8.45
N ASP A 59 -8.93 14.76 -8.97
CA ASP A 59 -10.31 14.93 -9.44
C ASP A 59 -10.54 13.97 -10.63
N THR A 60 -11.39 12.98 -10.41
CA THR A 60 -11.89 12.12 -11.49
C THR A 60 -12.94 12.89 -12.27
N GLU A 61 -12.56 13.55 -13.36
CA GLU A 61 -13.49 13.87 -14.43
C GLU A 61 -13.94 12.57 -15.09
N THR A 62 -15.23 12.34 -15.07
CA THR A 62 -15.90 11.21 -15.72
C THR A 62 -15.90 11.43 -17.23
N GLU A 63 -14.95 10.82 -17.95
CA GLU A 63 -15.14 10.58 -19.38
C GLU A 63 -15.84 9.25 -19.57
N GLU A 64 -16.99 9.27 -20.27
CA GLU A 64 -17.71 8.07 -20.68
C GLU A 64 -16.85 7.23 -21.65
N PRO A 65 -16.75 5.90 -21.46
CA PRO A 65 -15.95 5.07 -22.36
C PRO A 65 -16.70 4.85 -23.68
N ASP A 66 -16.00 5.13 -24.77
CA ASP A 66 -16.36 4.76 -26.14
C ASP A 66 -16.51 3.23 -26.28
N ASN A 67 -17.61 2.83 -26.87
CA ASN A 67 -18.11 1.46 -26.95
C ASN A 67 -17.45 0.72 -28.13
N GLY A 68 -16.24 0.20 -27.91
CA GLY A 68 -15.55 -0.68 -28.84
C GLY A 68 -15.64 -2.14 -28.40
N GLY A 69 -16.60 -2.88 -28.94
CA GLY A 69 -16.80 -4.29 -28.66
C GLY A 69 -15.62 -5.18 -29.06
N GLY A 70 -14.96 -5.75 -28.10
CA GLY A 70 -14.02 -6.86 -28.24
C GLY A 70 -14.37 -7.93 -27.22
N THR A 71 -14.99 -9.01 -27.67
CA THR A 71 -15.24 -10.22 -26.89
C THR A 71 -13.90 -10.85 -26.52
N ILE A 72 -13.55 -10.79 -25.25
CA ILE A 72 -12.46 -11.60 -24.69
C ILE A 72 -13.09 -12.90 -24.20
N GLU A 73 -12.76 -14.00 -24.89
CA GLU A 73 -13.08 -15.36 -24.47
C GLU A 73 -12.38 -15.68 -23.15
N THR A 74 -13.16 -16.14 -22.19
CA THR A 74 -12.69 -16.68 -20.92
C THR A 74 -11.84 -17.93 -21.16
N PRO A 75 -10.59 -18.03 -20.68
CA PRO A 75 -9.87 -19.30 -20.66
C PRO A 75 -10.47 -20.21 -19.61
N GLY A 76 -10.67 -21.48 -20.01
CA GLY A 76 -11.34 -22.50 -19.25
C GLY A 76 -10.65 -22.88 -17.94
N LYS A 77 -11.48 -23.37 -17.01
CA LYS A 77 -11.10 -24.05 -15.78
C LYS A 77 -10.02 -25.12 -16.03
N GLY A 78 -8.81 -24.83 -15.54
CA GLY A 78 -7.79 -25.84 -15.26
C GLY A 78 -7.42 -25.68 -13.80
N GLY A 79 -7.78 -26.69 -13.00
CA GLY A 79 -7.53 -26.66 -11.58
C GLY A 79 -6.05 -26.80 -11.25
N SER A 80 -5.50 -25.84 -10.57
CA SER A 80 -4.47 -25.95 -9.55
C SER A 80 -4.87 -24.98 -8.45
N ASP A 81 -4.62 -25.37 -7.21
CA ASP A 81 -5.10 -24.75 -5.98
C ASP A 81 -4.37 -23.41 -5.65
N ASP A 82 -3.93 -22.71 -6.67
CA ASP A 82 -3.31 -21.40 -6.62
C ASP A 82 -4.39 -20.38 -6.98
N GLY A 83 -5.17 -19.99 -5.97
CA GLY A 83 -6.30 -19.11 -6.13
C GLY A 83 -5.90 -17.78 -6.75
N VAL A 84 -6.32 -17.56 -8.00
CA VAL A 84 -6.29 -16.24 -8.62
C VAL A 84 -7.30 -15.38 -7.88
N ILE A 85 -6.83 -14.52 -7.00
CA ILE A 85 -7.66 -13.62 -6.23
C ILE A 85 -7.65 -12.26 -6.93
N GLY A 86 -8.80 -11.80 -7.42
CA GLY A 86 -9.03 -10.41 -7.77
C GLY A 86 -8.39 -9.87 -9.07
N GLY A 87 -8.30 -10.69 -10.11
CA GLY A 87 -8.07 -10.16 -11.48
C GLY A 87 -6.61 -9.89 -11.87
N LEU A 88 -5.62 -10.27 -11.05
CA LEU A 88 -4.21 -10.27 -11.43
C LEU A 88 -3.75 -11.65 -11.87
N ASP A 89 -2.86 -11.70 -12.85
CA ASP A 89 -2.20 -12.91 -13.35
C ASP A 89 -0.71 -12.85 -13.00
N ALA A 90 -0.19 -13.85 -12.31
CA ALA A 90 1.25 -13.95 -11.97
C ALA A 90 2.17 -13.92 -13.20
N GLY A 91 1.66 -14.31 -14.38
CA GLY A 91 2.37 -14.22 -15.66
C GLY A 91 2.35 -12.84 -16.33
N ALA A 92 1.53 -11.92 -15.81
CA ALA A 92 1.32 -10.58 -16.39
C ALA A 92 1.16 -9.51 -15.30
N LEU A 93 2.07 -9.50 -14.32
CA LEU A 93 2.05 -8.48 -13.26
C LEU A 93 2.27 -7.08 -13.84
N PRO A 94 1.63 -6.06 -13.25
CA PRO A 94 1.79 -4.69 -13.70
C PRO A 94 3.24 -4.21 -13.63
N GLU A 95 3.69 -3.50 -14.65
CA GLU A 95 4.97 -2.81 -14.64
C GLU A 95 4.89 -1.51 -13.84
N TYR A 96 5.96 -1.18 -13.12
CA TYR A 96 6.06 0.06 -12.37
C TYR A 96 5.99 1.27 -13.30
N ASN A 97 5.11 2.21 -12.98
CA ASN A 97 4.80 3.39 -13.80
C ASN A 97 5.09 4.72 -13.11
N GLY A 98 5.81 4.70 -11.98
CA GLY A 98 6.12 5.88 -11.18
C GLY A 98 5.10 6.20 -10.08
N GLN A 99 4.02 5.42 -9.96
CA GLN A 99 3.01 5.56 -8.90
C GLN A 99 3.27 4.57 -7.76
N HIS A 100 2.84 4.90 -6.54
CA HIS A 100 2.98 4.01 -5.39
C HIS A 100 2.11 2.77 -5.54
N TYR A 101 0.92 2.93 -6.09
CA TYR A 101 0.00 1.85 -6.42
C TYR A 101 -0.84 2.20 -7.66
N ILE A 102 -1.46 1.19 -8.24
CA ILE A 102 -2.44 1.32 -9.31
C ILE A 102 -3.75 0.64 -8.91
N LYS A 103 -4.87 1.11 -9.46
CA LYS A 103 -6.16 0.46 -9.32
C LYS A 103 -6.21 -0.79 -10.20
N VAL A 104 -6.68 -1.91 -9.66
CA VAL A 104 -6.88 -3.17 -10.38
C VAL A 104 -8.37 -3.54 -10.37
N ASN A 105 -8.80 -4.35 -11.32
CA ASN A 105 -10.21 -4.74 -11.47
C ASN A 105 -11.18 -3.53 -11.45
N GLY A 106 -10.80 -2.40 -12.06
CA GLY A 106 -11.62 -1.18 -12.03
C GLY A 106 -11.82 -0.58 -10.63
N ASN A 107 -10.91 -0.85 -9.69
CA ASN A 107 -11.01 -0.52 -8.26
C ASN A 107 -12.19 -1.19 -7.53
N VAL A 108 -12.73 -2.28 -8.10
CA VAL A 108 -13.85 -3.03 -7.51
C VAL A 108 -13.28 -4.08 -6.56
N PRO A 109 -13.62 -4.02 -5.25
CA PRO A 109 -13.23 -5.04 -4.29
C PRO A 109 -13.79 -6.41 -4.66
N GLU A 110 -12.95 -7.42 -4.58
CA GLU A 110 -13.32 -8.81 -4.83
C GLU A 110 -12.59 -9.73 -3.88
N PHE A 111 -13.38 -10.55 -3.15
CA PHE A 111 -12.87 -11.50 -2.18
C PHE A 111 -13.32 -12.91 -2.53
N PRO A 112 -12.56 -13.94 -2.13
CA PRO A 112 -13.03 -15.33 -2.15
C PRO A 112 -14.29 -15.50 -1.31
N ASP A 113 -15.15 -16.43 -1.68
CA ASP A 113 -16.39 -16.74 -0.95
C ASP A 113 -16.15 -16.98 0.54
N GLU A 114 -15.07 -17.67 0.87
CA GLU A 114 -14.70 -17.97 2.26
C GLU A 114 -14.46 -16.73 3.13
N VAL A 115 -14.01 -15.61 2.54
CA VAL A 115 -13.79 -14.36 3.27
C VAL A 115 -15.11 -13.79 3.76
N TYR A 116 -16.12 -13.78 2.90
CA TYR A 116 -17.47 -13.34 3.25
C TYR A 116 -18.14 -14.28 4.26
N GLU A 117 -18.01 -15.59 4.04
CA GLU A 117 -18.62 -16.63 4.91
C GLU A 117 -18.05 -16.58 6.31
N ARG A 118 -16.73 -16.45 6.44
CA ARG A 118 -16.06 -16.34 7.76
C ARG A 118 -16.45 -15.08 8.51
N ALA A 119 -16.69 -13.98 7.80
CA ALA A 119 -17.20 -12.75 8.40
C ALA A 119 -18.67 -12.87 8.86
N GLY A 120 -19.34 -13.97 8.56
CA GLY A 120 -20.75 -14.18 8.90
C GLY A 120 -21.71 -13.48 7.95
N LEU A 121 -21.24 -13.09 6.76
CA LEU A 121 -22.10 -12.52 5.73
C LEU A 121 -22.94 -13.61 5.05
N ILE A 122 -24.16 -13.25 4.67
CA ILE A 122 -25.10 -14.17 4.04
C ILE A 122 -25.22 -13.82 2.56
N LYS A 123 -24.99 -14.83 1.72
CA LYS A 123 -25.20 -14.73 0.27
C LYS A 123 -26.65 -14.44 -0.04
N ASP A 124 -26.93 -13.47 -0.90
CA ASP A 124 -28.27 -13.22 -1.44
C ASP A 124 -28.37 -13.87 -2.83
N GLY A 125 -29.09 -14.99 -2.88
CA GLY A 125 -29.10 -15.86 -4.05
C GLY A 125 -27.75 -16.53 -4.30
N ASP A 126 -27.24 -16.46 -5.54
CA ASP A 126 -25.97 -17.05 -5.94
C ASP A 126 -24.80 -16.03 -5.97
N SER A 127 -25.02 -14.83 -5.49
CA SER A 127 -24.03 -13.74 -5.66
C SER A 127 -23.78 -12.94 -4.38
N TRP A 128 -22.50 -12.67 -4.10
CA TRP A 128 -22.08 -11.67 -3.12
C TRP A 128 -22.09 -10.24 -3.70
N LYS A 129 -22.27 -10.10 -5.03
CA LYS A 129 -22.09 -8.83 -5.77
C LYS A 129 -23.10 -8.64 -6.87
N THR A 130 -23.55 -7.40 -7.05
CA THR A 130 -24.03 -6.87 -8.33
C THR A 130 -23.38 -5.52 -8.59
N SER A 131 -22.80 -5.36 -9.79
CA SER A 131 -22.33 -4.07 -10.32
C SER A 131 -21.42 -3.28 -9.35
N GLY A 132 -20.45 -3.96 -8.72
CA GLY A 132 -19.53 -3.33 -7.79
C GLY A 132 -20.02 -3.18 -6.35
N ASN A 133 -21.27 -3.54 -6.06
CA ASN A 133 -21.80 -3.53 -4.71
C ASN A 133 -21.93 -4.94 -4.15
N LEU A 134 -21.57 -5.12 -2.89
CA LEU A 134 -21.85 -6.36 -2.17
C LEU A 134 -23.35 -6.57 -2.01
N MET A 135 -23.83 -7.76 -2.39
CA MET A 135 -25.20 -8.21 -2.19
C MET A 135 -25.22 -9.26 -1.07
N GLY A 136 -24.99 -8.86 0.13
CA GLY A 136 -25.23 -9.67 1.31
C GLY A 136 -26.12 -8.91 2.28
N THR A 137 -26.96 -9.62 3.03
CA THR A 137 -27.64 -9.01 4.17
C THR A 137 -26.63 -8.95 5.31
N VAL A 138 -26.24 -7.75 5.70
CA VAL A 138 -25.45 -7.56 6.92
C VAL A 138 -26.36 -7.80 8.10
N ASP A 139 -26.14 -8.88 8.83
CA ASP A 139 -26.71 -9.10 10.15
C ASP A 139 -25.62 -8.76 11.19
N SER A 140 -25.65 -7.55 11.71
CA SER A 140 -24.67 -7.08 12.70
C SER A 140 -24.55 -7.99 13.93
N ASN A 141 -25.55 -8.84 14.20
CA ASN A 141 -25.48 -9.83 15.29
C ASN A 141 -24.72 -11.11 14.88
N LYS A 142 -24.35 -11.24 13.61
CA LYS A 142 -23.62 -12.39 13.06
C LYS A 142 -22.25 -12.05 12.50
N LEU A 143 -21.92 -10.75 12.37
CA LEU A 143 -20.58 -10.35 12.02
C LEU A 143 -19.59 -10.94 13.03
N THR A 144 -18.57 -11.58 12.48
CA THR A 144 -17.53 -12.23 13.28
C THR A 144 -16.19 -11.65 12.84
N PRO A 145 -15.62 -10.72 13.63
CA PRO A 145 -14.27 -10.25 13.41
C PRO A 145 -13.28 -11.42 13.46
N TYR A 146 -12.37 -11.47 12.52
CA TYR A 146 -11.34 -12.50 12.46
C TYR A 146 -10.17 -12.05 11.59
N GLU A 147 -9.06 -12.74 11.76
CA GLU A 147 -7.88 -12.66 10.91
C GLU A 147 -7.50 -14.05 10.43
N TYR A 148 -6.95 -14.12 9.24
CA TYR A 148 -6.42 -15.33 8.67
C TYR A 148 -5.11 -15.05 7.93
N TYR A 149 -4.12 -15.87 8.20
CA TYR A 149 -2.80 -15.81 7.60
C TYR A 149 -2.56 -17.12 6.87
N GLY A 150 -2.39 -17.06 5.56
CA GLY A 150 -2.13 -18.24 4.73
C GLY A 150 -0.83 -18.93 5.13
N SER A 151 -0.78 -20.25 4.98
CA SER A 151 0.46 -20.98 5.19
C SER A 151 1.53 -20.52 4.20
N LEU A 152 2.79 -20.52 4.65
CA LEU A 152 3.91 -20.27 3.73
C LEU A 152 3.93 -21.35 2.63
N ASP A 153 4.24 -20.95 1.41
CA ASP A 153 4.40 -21.87 0.30
C ASP A 153 5.71 -22.72 0.40
N SER A 154 5.96 -23.57 -0.58
CA SER A 154 7.16 -24.44 -0.61
C SER A 154 8.48 -23.67 -0.69
N LEU A 155 8.46 -22.39 -1.07
CA LEU A 155 9.62 -21.49 -1.08
C LEU A 155 9.72 -20.63 0.18
N GLY A 156 8.81 -20.83 1.15
CA GLY A 156 8.74 -20.04 2.39
C GLY A 156 8.17 -18.63 2.20
N ARG A 157 7.41 -18.41 1.11
CA ARG A 157 6.77 -17.11 0.81
C ARG A 157 5.38 -17.04 1.42
N CYS A 158 4.98 -15.86 1.89
CA CYS A 158 3.58 -15.62 2.29
C CYS A 158 2.64 -15.81 1.09
N THR A 159 1.49 -16.42 1.33
CA THR A 159 0.46 -16.65 0.30
C THR A 159 -0.68 -15.63 0.37
N GLY A 160 -0.74 -14.83 1.43
CA GLY A 160 -1.72 -13.78 1.64
C GLY A 160 -2.31 -13.80 3.03
N ALA A 161 -2.97 -12.69 3.39
CA ALA A 161 -3.70 -12.53 4.63
C ALA A 161 -5.02 -11.84 4.35
N TYR A 162 -6.07 -12.18 5.10
CA TYR A 162 -7.37 -11.54 4.99
C TYR A 162 -8.13 -11.60 6.31
N GLY A 163 -9.14 -10.75 6.45
CA GLY A 163 -9.94 -10.71 7.68
C GLY A 163 -11.20 -9.86 7.55
N CYS A 164 -12.00 -9.95 8.58
CA CYS A 164 -13.03 -8.99 8.95
C CYS A 164 -12.50 -8.18 10.11
N LEU A 165 -12.01 -6.99 9.83
CA LEU A 165 -11.30 -6.14 10.77
C LEU A 165 -12.28 -5.16 11.43
N GLY A 166 -12.13 -4.96 12.73
CA GLY A 166 -12.91 -4.05 13.54
C GLY A 166 -12.10 -3.66 14.79
N GLU A 167 -12.68 -2.90 15.70
CA GLU A 167 -12.01 -2.54 16.96
C GLU A 167 -11.52 -3.79 17.72
N GLU A 168 -12.21 -4.93 17.57
CA GLU A 168 -11.90 -6.19 18.23
C GLU A 168 -10.59 -6.85 17.74
N THR A 169 -10.13 -6.54 16.54
CA THR A 169 -8.87 -7.04 16.00
C THR A 169 -7.69 -6.11 16.24
N MET A 170 -7.97 -4.85 16.59
CA MET A 170 -6.96 -3.82 16.79
C MET A 170 -6.25 -3.99 18.15
N PRO A 171 -5.03 -3.45 18.31
CA PRO A 171 -4.34 -3.52 19.60
C PRO A 171 -5.11 -2.72 20.69
N GLU A 172 -5.15 -3.27 21.89
CA GLU A 172 -5.72 -2.56 23.06
C GLU A 172 -4.95 -1.25 23.31
N GLU A 173 -5.65 -0.24 23.84
CA GLU A 173 -5.03 1.05 24.19
C GLU A 173 -3.83 0.88 25.14
N GLY A 174 -2.69 1.46 24.76
CA GLY A 174 -1.45 1.39 25.55
C GLY A 174 -0.59 0.15 25.28
N VAL A 175 -1.01 -0.77 24.42
CA VAL A 175 -0.17 -1.87 23.96
C VAL A 175 0.81 -1.36 22.91
N GLU A 176 2.10 -1.55 23.15
CA GLU A 176 3.15 -1.18 22.22
C GLU A 176 3.49 -2.34 21.27
N ARG A 177 3.82 -2.00 20.02
CA ARG A 177 4.31 -2.97 19.04
C ARG A 177 5.62 -3.61 19.52
N GLY A 178 5.68 -4.93 19.49
CA GLY A 178 6.86 -5.69 19.87
C GLY A 178 7.96 -5.72 18.80
N ASP A 179 9.12 -6.29 19.15
CA ASP A 179 10.21 -6.50 18.20
C ASP A 179 9.90 -7.63 17.23
N ILE A 180 10.08 -7.37 15.93
CA ILE A 180 9.90 -8.30 14.83
C ILE A 180 11.21 -8.69 14.13
N SER A 181 12.35 -8.29 14.67
CA SER A 181 13.67 -8.46 14.05
C SER A 181 14.08 -9.92 13.86
N SER A 182 13.51 -10.83 14.65
CA SER A 182 13.75 -12.28 14.55
C SER A 182 13.14 -12.93 13.30
N VAL A 183 12.11 -12.32 12.70
CA VAL A 183 11.48 -12.85 11.48
C VAL A 183 12.31 -12.44 10.26
N HIS A 184 12.65 -13.41 9.42
CA HIS A 184 13.33 -13.21 8.15
C HIS A 184 12.45 -13.77 7.04
N PRO A 185 11.63 -12.94 6.39
CA PRO A 185 10.78 -13.36 5.28
C PRO A 185 11.60 -13.88 4.11
N SER A 186 10.95 -14.56 3.15
CA SER A 186 11.62 -15.01 1.93
C SER A 186 12.35 -13.86 1.22
N GLY A 187 13.52 -14.11 0.64
CA GLY A 187 14.34 -13.10 -0.03
C GLY A 187 15.00 -12.07 0.90
N TRP A 188 14.97 -12.27 2.23
CA TRP A 188 15.62 -11.37 3.18
C TRP A 188 17.14 -11.39 3.08
N ALA A 189 17.71 -10.38 2.47
CA ALA A 189 19.16 -10.19 2.39
C ALA A 189 19.63 -9.17 3.44
N LYS A 190 20.45 -9.62 4.42
CA LYS A 190 20.86 -8.79 5.59
C LYS A 190 21.57 -7.48 5.25
N ALA A 191 22.27 -7.43 4.11
CA ALA A 191 23.04 -6.25 3.70
C ALA A 191 22.19 -5.19 2.96
N GLN A 192 20.91 -5.43 2.82
CA GLN A 192 20.00 -4.56 2.09
C GLN A 192 19.08 -3.79 3.06
N ASN A 193 18.56 -2.65 2.62
CA ASN A 193 17.63 -1.82 3.40
C ASN A 193 16.18 -2.34 3.24
N TRP A 194 15.98 -3.63 3.54
CA TRP A 194 14.66 -4.23 3.53
C TRP A 194 13.89 -3.92 4.80
N GLU A 195 12.59 -3.75 4.64
CA GLU A 195 11.62 -3.68 5.73
C GLU A 195 10.81 -4.97 5.83
N ARG A 196 10.35 -5.28 7.04
CA ARG A 196 9.39 -6.35 7.31
C ARG A 196 8.01 -5.77 7.20
N CYS A 197 7.43 -5.88 6.00
CA CYS A 197 6.10 -5.36 5.74
C CYS A 197 5.05 -6.34 6.21
N HIS A 198 4.14 -5.90 7.06
CA HIS A 198 2.95 -6.67 7.40
C HIS A 198 1.99 -6.69 6.21
N LEU A 199 1.30 -7.81 5.99
CA LEU A 199 0.18 -7.90 5.04
C LEU A 199 -1.10 -7.32 5.65
N ILE A 200 -1.37 -7.59 6.93
CA ILE A 200 -2.33 -6.85 7.74
C ILE A 200 -1.52 -6.09 8.79
N ALA A 201 -1.61 -4.77 8.79
CA ALA A 201 -0.86 -3.91 9.69
C ALA A 201 -1.07 -4.28 11.16
N TRP A 202 -0.03 -4.11 11.99
CA TRP A 202 -0.16 -4.31 13.43
C TRP A 202 -1.26 -3.44 14.05
N ALA A 203 -1.44 -2.22 13.56
CA ALA A 203 -2.50 -1.31 14.02
C ALA A 203 -3.92 -1.85 13.76
N LEU A 204 -4.09 -2.76 12.80
CA LEU A 204 -5.37 -3.35 12.41
C LEU A 204 -5.61 -4.75 13.00
N SER A 205 -4.53 -5.44 13.43
CA SER A 205 -4.61 -6.86 13.79
C SER A 205 -3.98 -7.21 15.13
N ALA A 206 -3.27 -6.28 15.78
CA ALA A 206 -2.41 -6.58 16.92
C ALA A 206 -1.39 -7.72 16.68
N GLU A 207 -1.35 -8.33 15.48
CA GLU A 207 -0.45 -9.43 15.14
C GLU A 207 0.96 -8.88 14.87
N ASN A 208 1.95 -9.36 15.63
CA ASN A 208 3.27 -8.75 15.62
C ASN A 208 4.29 -9.52 14.79
N ALA A 209 4.81 -10.63 15.29
CA ALA A 209 5.95 -11.35 14.73
C ALA A 209 5.55 -12.64 14.00
N ASN A 210 4.45 -12.62 13.29
CA ASN A 210 3.95 -13.75 12.53
C ASN A 210 4.66 -13.88 11.18
N PRO A 211 5.41 -14.98 10.91
CA PRO A 211 6.08 -15.18 9.63
C PRO A 211 5.12 -15.24 8.43
N SER A 212 3.85 -15.64 8.64
CA SER A 212 2.83 -15.67 7.58
C SER A 212 2.21 -14.31 7.28
N ASN A 213 2.51 -13.30 8.10
CA ASN A 213 2.05 -11.91 7.93
C ASN A 213 3.16 -10.95 7.50
N LEU A 214 4.41 -11.42 7.35
CA LEU A 214 5.56 -10.57 7.10
C LEU A 214 6.23 -10.93 5.77
N ILE A 215 6.40 -9.94 4.91
CA ILE A 215 7.14 -10.07 3.66
C ILE A 215 8.37 -9.16 3.64
N THR A 216 9.34 -9.49 2.77
CA THR A 216 10.46 -8.63 2.44
C THR A 216 9.96 -7.51 1.52
N GLY A 217 9.92 -6.30 2.01
CA GLY A 217 9.45 -5.13 1.28
C GLY A 217 10.41 -3.96 1.33
N THR A 218 10.28 -3.08 0.36
CA THR A 218 10.98 -1.80 0.32
C THR A 218 10.28 -0.79 1.23
N HIS A 219 10.99 0.27 1.62
CA HIS A 219 10.37 1.43 2.27
C HIS A 219 9.26 2.03 1.38
N TYR A 220 9.48 2.06 0.06
CA TYR A 220 8.52 2.55 -0.92
C TYR A 220 7.20 1.76 -0.89
N LEU A 221 7.26 0.42 -0.85
CA LEU A 221 6.07 -0.41 -0.68
C LEU A 221 5.40 -0.18 0.66
N ASN A 222 6.17 -0.29 1.75
CA ASN A 222 5.65 -0.31 3.11
C ASN A 222 5.08 1.05 3.53
N TYR A 223 5.84 2.12 3.27
CA TYR A 223 5.55 3.46 3.80
C TYR A 223 4.73 4.32 2.83
N ASP A 224 5.09 4.29 1.54
CA ASP A 224 4.44 5.14 0.53
C ASP A 224 3.27 4.43 -0.17
N GLY A 225 3.33 3.10 -0.29
CA GLY A 225 2.31 2.29 -0.96
C GLY A 225 1.21 1.80 -0.03
N MET A 226 1.53 0.94 0.94
CA MET A 226 0.55 0.23 1.76
C MET A 226 0.02 1.08 2.92
N ARG A 227 0.90 1.73 3.67
CA ARG A 227 0.56 2.45 4.89
C ARG A 227 -0.57 3.48 4.74
N PRO A 228 -0.64 4.34 3.71
CA PRO A 228 -1.75 5.29 3.57
C PRO A 228 -3.12 4.62 3.47
N LEU A 229 -3.19 3.44 2.85
CA LEU A 229 -4.41 2.65 2.71
C LEU A 229 -4.78 1.95 4.02
N GLU A 230 -3.79 1.47 4.76
CA GLU A 230 -3.96 0.90 6.09
C GLU A 230 -4.44 1.95 7.10
N GLU A 231 -3.86 3.14 7.08
CA GLU A 231 -4.29 4.27 7.91
C GLU A 231 -5.72 4.75 7.57
N GLU A 232 -6.13 4.67 6.30
CA GLU A 232 -7.50 4.97 5.89
C GLU A 232 -8.49 3.97 6.49
N VAL A 233 -8.15 2.67 6.49
CA VAL A 233 -8.96 1.61 7.11
C VAL A 233 -8.99 1.75 8.62
N GLU A 234 -7.83 1.98 9.27
CA GLU A 234 -7.71 2.19 10.70
C GLU A 234 -8.60 3.35 11.17
N HIS A 235 -8.48 4.49 10.49
CA HIS A 235 -9.23 5.69 10.82
C HIS A 235 -10.73 5.50 10.66
N TYR A 236 -11.16 4.83 9.57
CA TYR A 236 -12.56 4.50 9.35
C TYR A 236 -13.14 3.63 10.48
N ILE A 237 -12.41 2.58 10.90
CA ILE A 237 -12.86 1.72 12.01
C ILE A 237 -13.00 2.53 13.30
N TRP A 238 -12.00 3.34 13.64
CA TRP A 238 -12.01 4.20 14.83
C TRP A 238 -13.15 5.23 14.83
N GLU A 239 -13.47 5.83 13.68
CA GLU A 239 -14.51 6.85 13.61
C GLU A 239 -15.93 6.29 13.63
N THR A 240 -16.11 5.08 13.08
CA THR A 240 -17.47 4.55 12.84
C THR A 240 -17.82 3.36 13.74
N GLY A 241 -16.84 2.63 14.27
CA GLY A 241 -17.04 1.33 14.91
C GLY A 241 -17.50 0.24 13.95
N ASN A 242 -17.45 0.50 12.63
CA ASN A 242 -17.83 -0.44 11.59
C ASN A 242 -16.69 -1.38 11.24
N HIS A 243 -17.02 -2.49 10.55
CA HIS A 243 -16.07 -3.50 10.13
C HIS A 243 -15.68 -3.36 8.67
N VAL A 244 -14.47 -3.81 8.35
CA VAL A 244 -13.90 -3.80 7.00
C VAL A 244 -13.46 -5.21 6.61
N LEU A 245 -13.99 -5.75 5.51
CA LEU A 245 -13.34 -6.87 4.84
C LEU A 245 -12.03 -6.37 4.25
N TYR A 246 -10.94 -7.03 4.61
CA TYR A 246 -9.60 -6.66 4.20
C TYR A 246 -8.84 -7.89 3.70
N MET A 247 -8.06 -7.70 2.64
CA MET A 247 -7.21 -8.75 2.09
C MET A 247 -5.93 -8.12 1.51
N ALA A 248 -4.78 -8.75 1.78
CA ALA A 248 -3.50 -8.39 1.21
C ALA A 248 -2.81 -9.65 0.65
N VAL A 249 -2.51 -9.65 -0.65
CA VAL A 249 -1.90 -10.76 -1.37
C VAL A 249 -0.58 -10.33 -1.98
N PRO A 250 0.55 -10.90 -1.56
CA PRO A 250 1.83 -10.63 -2.20
C PRO A 250 1.95 -11.42 -3.52
N TRP A 251 2.42 -10.76 -4.57
CA TRP A 251 2.54 -11.33 -5.90
C TRP A 251 4.00 -11.57 -6.28
N PHE A 252 4.32 -12.80 -6.64
CA PHE A 252 5.64 -13.25 -7.04
C PHE A 252 5.61 -13.72 -8.51
N SER A 253 6.71 -13.59 -9.23
CA SER A 253 6.86 -14.18 -10.56
C SER A 253 7.72 -15.45 -10.45
N GLY A 254 7.16 -16.58 -10.85
CA GLY A 254 7.87 -17.87 -10.82
C GLY A 254 8.47 -18.23 -9.46
N ASP A 255 9.80 -18.45 -9.43
CA ASP A 255 10.57 -18.84 -8.24
C ASP A 255 11.21 -17.66 -7.48
N GLU A 256 10.76 -16.44 -7.71
CA GLU A 256 11.22 -15.25 -6.99
C GLU A 256 10.89 -15.34 -5.50
N LEU A 257 11.83 -14.88 -4.66
CA LEU A 257 11.68 -14.91 -3.20
C LEU A 257 11.18 -13.59 -2.61
N VAL A 258 11.26 -12.50 -3.38
CA VAL A 258 10.72 -11.19 -3.02
C VAL A 258 9.49 -10.92 -3.88
N ALA A 259 8.40 -10.46 -3.26
CA ALA A 259 7.19 -10.12 -3.99
C ALA A 259 7.44 -8.90 -4.91
N ARG A 260 6.87 -8.91 -6.10
CA ARG A 260 6.87 -7.77 -7.02
C ARG A 260 5.98 -6.62 -6.55
N GLY A 261 4.99 -6.94 -5.74
CA GLY A 261 4.06 -6.02 -5.12
C GLY A 261 3.03 -6.74 -4.27
N VAL A 262 2.14 -5.96 -3.67
CA VAL A 262 1.04 -6.46 -2.83
C VAL A 262 -0.27 -5.93 -3.39
N GLN A 263 -1.20 -6.83 -3.68
CA GLN A 263 -2.58 -6.44 -3.94
C GLN A 263 -3.29 -6.26 -2.62
N MET A 264 -3.88 -5.09 -2.42
CA MET A 264 -4.70 -4.76 -1.26
C MET A 264 -6.13 -4.56 -1.70
N THR A 265 -7.05 -5.22 -0.99
CA THR A 265 -8.49 -5.12 -1.25
C THR A 265 -9.18 -4.83 0.08
N ALA A 266 -10.04 -3.81 0.12
CA ALA A 266 -10.80 -3.47 1.31
C ALA A 266 -12.22 -3.00 0.96
N TRP A 267 -13.17 -3.29 1.87
CA TRP A 267 -14.56 -2.92 1.71
C TRP A 267 -15.27 -2.85 3.06
N SER A 268 -15.86 -1.68 3.37
CA SER A 268 -16.61 -1.48 4.61
C SER A 268 -17.97 -2.17 4.54
N ILE A 269 -18.33 -2.89 5.61
CA ILE A 269 -19.44 -3.84 5.60
C ILE A 269 -20.78 -3.14 5.82
N GLU A 270 -20.93 -2.41 6.92
CA GLU A 270 -22.21 -1.89 7.39
C GLU A 270 -22.79 -0.81 6.46
N ASP A 271 -21.92 0.02 5.90
CA ASP A 271 -22.27 1.06 4.93
C ASP A 271 -22.14 0.63 3.47
N LYS A 272 -21.82 -0.67 3.22
CA LYS A 272 -21.75 -1.27 1.89
C LYS A 272 -20.71 -0.61 0.97
N GLY A 273 -19.56 -0.25 1.53
CA GLY A 273 -18.46 0.30 0.80
C GLY A 273 -18.52 1.81 0.56
N GLU A 274 -19.43 2.53 1.25
CA GLU A 274 -19.47 3.99 1.17
C GLU A 274 -18.25 4.64 1.83
N GLY A 275 -17.75 4.08 2.93
CA GLY A 275 -16.58 4.57 3.64
C GLY A 275 -15.27 4.03 3.07
N ILE A 276 -15.15 2.71 2.92
CA ILE A 276 -13.97 2.04 2.40
C ILE A 276 -14.33 1.15 1.22
N SER A 277 -13.72 1.40 0.06
CA SER A 277 -13.88 0.55 -1.12
C SER A 277 -12.69 0.73 -2.06
N PHE A 278 -11.74 -0.21 -2.04
CA PHE A 278 -10.63 -0.20 -2.97
C PHE A 278 -10.12 -1.60 -3.33
N ASN A 279 -9.51 -1.70 -4.52
CA ASN A 279 -8.74 -2.84 -4.98
C ASN A 279 -7.54 -2.30 -5.76
N VAL A 280 -6.36 -2.39 -5.18
CA VAL A 280 -5.14 -1.76 -5.69
C VAL A 280 -3.96 -2.73 -5.66
N TYR A 281 -2.96 -2.46 -6.50
CA TYR A 281 -1.68 -3.16 -6.49
C TYR A 281 -0.57 -2.17 -6.12
N CYS A 282 0.05 -2.37 -4.96
CA CYS A 282 1.16 -1.57 -4.45
C CYS A 282 2.49 -2.16 -4.94
N PHE A 283 3.35 -1.33 -5.53
CA PHE A 283 4.62 -1.77 -6.12
C PHE A 283 5.72 -1.96 -5.06
N ASN A 284 6.39 -3.10 -5.12
CA ASN A 284 7.58 -3.36 -4.29
C ASN A 284 8.84 -3.01 -5.08
N VAL A 285 9.14 -1.75 -5.19
CA VAL A 285 10.26 -1.21 -5.95
C VAL A 285 11.12 -0.30 -5.08
N THR A 286 12.32 -0.03 -5.53
CA THR A 286 13.18 1.03 -4.98
C THR A 286 13.46 1.99 -6.13
N PRO A 287 12.95 3.23 -6.11
CA PRO A 287 13.30 4.24 -7.11
C PRO A 287 14.83 4.40 -7.19
N ASN A 288 15.38 4.44 -8.41
CA ASN A 288 16.81 4.57 -8.70
C ASN A 288 17.70 3.38 -8.30
N ALA A 289 17.11 2.19 -8.12
CA ALA A 289 17.86 0.96 -7.92
C ALA A 289 17.13 -0.23 -8.57
N GLU A 290 17.89 -1.26 -8.93
CA GLU A 290 17.39 -2.51 -9.48
C GLU A 290 17.27 -3.55 -8.36
N ILE A 291 16.16 -4.25 -8.30
CA ILE A 291 15.92 -5.36 -7.37
C ILE A 291 16.03 -6.68 -8.13
N ASP A 292 16.92 -7.55 -7.71
CA ASP A 292 16.85 -8.97 -8.05
C ASP A 292 15.83 -9.66 -7.12
N TYR A 293 14.61 -9.79 -7.58
CA TYR A 293 13.51 -10.39 -6.83
C TYR A 293 13.73 -11.87 -6.48
N LYS A 294 14.63 -12.55 -7.18
CA LYS A 294 14.98 -13.93 -6.88
C LYS A 294 15.86 -14.07 -5.64
N THR A 295 16.75 -13.11 -5.40
CA THR A 295 17.73 -13.16 -4.32
C THR A 295 17.51 -12.12 -3.23
N GLY A 296 16.76 -11.06 -3.51
CA GLY A 296 16.60 -9.91 -2.63
C GLY A 296 17.80 -8.97 -2.63
N ILE A 297 18.68 -9.05 -3.63
CA ILE A 297 19.78 -8.12 -3.78
C ILE A 297 19.29 -6.86 -4.47
N VAL A 298 19.63 -5.71 -3.88
CA VAL A 298 19.34 -4.38 -4.45
C VAL A 298 20.66 -3.77 -4.94
N THR A 299 20.69 -3.36 -6.20
CA THR A 299 21.86 -2.75 -6.83
C THR A 299 21.51 -1.33 -7.24
N THR A 300 22.16 -0.35 -6.61
CA THR A 300 21.99 1.07 -6.98
C THR A 300 22.67 1.37 -8.32
N GLU A 301 22.26 2.43 -9.00
CA GLU A 301 22.92 2.88 -10.24
C GLU A 301 24.43 3.13 -10.04
N GLU A 302 24.83 3.65 -8.88
CA GLU A 302 26.22 3.86 -8.55
C GLU A 302 26.98 2.53 -8.43
N GLN A 303 26.41 1.53 -7.73
CA GLN A 303 26.99 0.19 -7.62
C GLN A 303 27.05 -0.51 -8.98
N ALA A 304 25.96 -0.45 -9.76
CA ALA A 304 25.92 -1.01 -11.11
C ALA A 304 26.99 -0.38 -12.01
N SER A 305 27.25 0.91 -11.86
CA SER A 305 28.29 1.61 -12.63
C SER A 305 29.72 1.23 -12.24
N GLN A 306 29.91 0.68 -11.02
CA GLN A 306 31.21 0.22 -10.53
C GLN A 306 31.49 -1.26 -10.83
N GLU A 307 30.49 -2.05 -11.21
CA GLU A 307 30.70 -3.44 -11.61
C GLU A 307 31.30 -3.54 -13.01
N ALA A 308 32.38 -4.30 -13.11
CA ALA A 308 32.98 -4.61 -14.41
C ALA A 308 32.10 -5.62 -15.18
N ARG A 309 31.60 -5.22 -16.33
CA ARG A 309 30.75 -6.03 -17.21
C ARG A 309 31.35 -6.11 -18.61
N LEU A 310 30.91 -7.10 -19.38
CA LEU A 310 31.26 -7.21 -20.78
C LEU A 310 30.48 -6.18 -21.60
N TYR A 311 31.16 -5.27 -22.25
CA TYR A 311 30.60 -4.31 -23.19
C TYR A 311 31.17 -4.50 -24.59
N VAL A 312 30.43 -4.04 -25.57
CA VAL A 312 30.91 -3.87 -26.94
C VAL A 312 31.12 -2.40 -27.21
N VAL A 313 32.35 -1.98 -27.44
CA VAL A 313 32.68 -0.58 -27.71
C VAL A 313 32.86 -0.34 -29.19
N ASN A 314 32.37 0.80 -29.66
CA ASN A 314 32.68 1.31 -30.98
C ASN A 314 33.83 2.34 -30.88
N LYS A 315 35.01 1.95 -31.28
CA LYS A 315 36.22 2.79 -31.19
C LYS A 315 36.12 4.09 -31.98
N ARG A 316 35.30 4.11 -33.04
CA ARG A 316 35.15 5.28 -33.91
C ARG A 316 34.15 6.29 -33.36
N SER A 317 32.94 5.83 -32.99
CA SER A 317 31.90 6.69 -32.48
C SER A 317 32.03 6.95 -30.94
N ARG A 318 32.88 6.19 -30.29
CA ARG A 318 33.06 6.26 -28.80
C ARG A 318 31.77 5.96 -28.07
N VAL A 319 30.97 5.03 -28.57
CA VAL A 319 29.75 4.55 -27.92
C VAL A 319 29.96 3.11 -27.45
N PHE A 320 29.49 2.78 -26.25
CA PHE A 320 29.50 1.42 -25.75
C PHE A 320 28.07 0.88 -25.57
N HIS A 321 27.92 -0.43 -25.69
CA HIS A 321 26.67 -1.16 -25.76
C HIS A 321 26.73 -2.43 -24.91
N TYR A 322 25.57 -2.95 -24.51
CA TYR A 322 25.49 -4.35 -24.12
C TYR A 322 25.73 -5.28 -25.32
N PRO A 323 26.30 -6.50 -25.14
CA PRO A 323 26.57 -7.42 -26.24
C PRO A 323 25.32 -7.82 -27.04
N THR A 324 24.15 -7.84 -26.41
CA THR A 324 22.87 -8.19 -27.02
C THR A 324 22.21 -7.06 -27.81
N CYS A 325 22.74 -5.84 -27.73
CA CYS A 325 22.20 -4.68 -28.41
C CYS A 325 22.35 -4.80 -29.92
N GLU A 326 21.30 -4.52 -30.70
CA GLU A 326 21.37 -4.47 -32.17
C GLU A 326 22.41 -3.46 -32.67
N GLY A 327 22.56 -2.34 -31.94
CA GLY A 327 23.60 -1.36 -32.22
C GLY A 327 25.02 -1.94 -32.10
N ALA A 328 25.25 -2.86 -31.16
CA ALA A 328 26.53 -3.56 -31.01
C ALA A 328 26.81 -4.51 -32.19
N GLN A 329 25.77 -5.16 -32.70
CA GLN A 329 25.89 -6.12 -33.82
C GLN A 329 26.14 -5.42 -35.14
N SER A 330 25.71 -4.18 -35.30
CA SER A 330 25.89 -3.38 -36.52
C SER A 330 27.27 -2.68 -36.61
N ILE A 331 28.10 -2.77 -35.56
CA ILE A 331 29.44 -2.16 -35.55
C ILE A 331 30.35 -2.90 -36.55
N SER A 332 30.99 -2.17 -37.45
CA SER A 332 31.98 -2.70 -38.35
C SER A 332 33.14 -3.39 -37.58
N PRO A 333 33.60 -4.59 -37.99
CA PRO A 333 34.55 -5.42 -37.24
C PRO A 333 35.83 -4.70 -36.77
N HIS A 334 36.37 -3.80 -37.58
CA HIS A 334 37.60 -3.05 -37.22
C HIS A 334 37.38 -1.97 -36.16
N ASN A 335 36.12 -1.54 -35.94
CA ASN A 335 35.76 -0.57 -34.92
C ASN A 335 35.15 -1.23 -33.67
N ARG A 336 34.81 -2.52 -33.77
CA ARG A 336 34.18 -3.29 -32.69
C ARG A 336 35.25 -3.90 -31.80
N GLU A 337 35.07 -3.73 -30.49
CA GLU A 337 35.92 -4.37 -29.45
C GLU A 337 35.05 -4.79 -28.29
N GLU A 338 35.32 -5.97 -27.75
CA GLU A 338 34.68 -6.45 -26.50
C GLU A 338 35.62 -6.14 -25.35
N VAL A 339 35.10 -5.44 -24.33
CA VAL A 339 35.85 -5.04 -23.16
C VAL A 339 35.08 -5.40 -21.90
N THR A 340 35.80 -5.93 -20.90
CA THR A 340 35.25 -6.06 -19.56
C THR A 340 35.74 -4.87 -18.76
N ALA A 341 34.85 -3.97 -18.42
CA ALA A 341 35.15 -2.73 -17.74
C ALA A 341 33.94 -2.28 -16.89
N THR A 342 34.15 -1.34 -15.99
CA THR A 342 33.05 -0.63 -15.35
C THR A 342 32.51 0.48 -16.27
N ARG A 343 31.26 0.88 -16.08
CA ARG A 343 30.69 2.04 -16.79
C ARG A 343 31.50 3.31 -16.51
N VAL A 344 31.97 3.47 -15.27
CA VAL A 344 32.82 4.61 -14.86
C VAL A 344 34.13 4.63 -15.63
N GLU A 345 34.82 3.49 -15.78
CA GLU A 345 36.04 3.39 -16.55
C GLU A 345 35.85 3.77 -18.02
N LEU A 346 34.78 3.26 -18.66
CA LEU A 346 34.50 3.59 -20.07
C LEU A 346 34.17 5.07 -20.25
N THR A 347 33.38 5.66 -19.36
CA THR A 347 33.04 7.09 -19.42
C THR A 347 34.25 7.98 -19.17
N SER A 348 35.13 7.61 -18.22
CA SER A 348 36.39 8.32 -17.98
C SER A 348 37.35 8.28 -19.18
N GLN A 349 37.29 7.19 -19.96
CA GLN A 349 38.01 7.05 -21.23
C GLN A 349 37.35 7.82 -22.40
N GLY A 350 36.23 8.51 -22.15
CA GLY A 350 35.51 9.31 -23.13
C GLY A 350 34.55 8.51 -24.03
N TYR A 351 34.13 7.33 -23.60
CA TYR A 351 33.03 6.63 -24.24
C TYR A 351 31.69 7.12 -23.65
N THR A 352 30.63 7.07 -24.45
CA THR A 352 29.26 7.39 -24.05
C THR A 352 28.37 6.15 -24.11
N PRO A 353 27.43 5.97 -23.20
CA PRO A 353 26.48 4.84 -23.26
C PRO A 353 25.57 4.98 -24.47
N CYS A 354 25.17 3.86 -25.07
CA CYS A 354 24.17 3.81 -26.13
C CYS A 354 22.79 4.19 -25.58
N GLY A 355 22.12 5.17 -26.21
CA GLY A 355 20.77 5.60 -25.80
C GLY A 355 19.64 4.61 -26.10
N ALA A 356 19.92 3.46 -26.76
CA ALA A 356 18.92 2.44 -27.06
C ALA A 356 18.95 1.27 -26.05
N CYS A 357 20.12 0.92 -25.53
CA CYS A 357 20.24 -0.17 -24.56
C CYS A 357 20.72 0.30 -23.18
N GLU A 358 21.07 1.57 -23.02
CA GLU A 358 21.45 2.24 -21.77
C GLU A 358 22.42 1.41 -20.88
N PRO A 359 23.55 0.97 -21.43
CA PRO A 359 24.48 0.08 -20.74
C PRO A 359 25.19 0.74 -19.59
#